data_46c4e786905e48651f7a4825b172ab2b
#
_entry.id   46c4e786905e48651f7a4825b172ab2b
#
_cell.length_a   1.000
_cell.length_b   1.000
_cell.length_c   1.000
_cell.angle_alpha   90.00
_cell.angle_beta   90.00
_cell.angle_gamma   90.00
#
_symmetry.space_group_name_H-M   'P 1'
#
loop_
_entity.id
_entity.type
_entity.pdbx_description
1 polymer ?
#
loop_
_entity_poly.entity_id
_entity_poly.type
_entity_poly.pdbx_seq_one_letter_code
_entity_poly.pdbx_strand_id
1 'polypeptide(L)'
;MVHAKAPRLLAALCVALCALVALPSVSSAARKRVLPCANTDVAPNPGNLATVRAAVLCLHNRERAARHLPRLRQHTKLRRAAEGHSADMVAAHYFSHDAPDGTDMVERILRAGFARGAGWSLGENIAWGSGKLATAAEIHRAWMGSPGHRANILRREFRAIGIGIAIGAPVATDGLDGATYTADFGVRR
;
A
#
# COMPACT_ATOMS: atom_id res chain seq x y z
N MET A 1 24.63 71.20 75.84
CA MET A 1 24.02 71.45 74.53
C MET A 1 24.62 70.51 73.54
N VAL A 2 23.91 69.41 73.23
CA VAL A 2 24.44 68.38 72.32
C VAL A 2 23.31 68.06 71.34
N HIS A 3 23.49 68.43 70.06
CA HIS A 3 22.55 68.17 68.98
C HIS A 3 22.67 66.79 68.45
N ALA A 4 21.64 66.00 68.59
CA ALA A 4 21.52 64.70 67.95
C ALA A 4 21.04 64.81 66.51
N LYS A 5 21.83 64.30 65.57
CA LYS A 5 21.39 64.16 64.13
C LYS A 5 20.74 62.79 63.96
N ALA A 6 19.51 62.83 63.42
CA ALA A 6 18.80 61.62 63.01
C ALA A 6 19.32 61.05 61.68
N PRO A 7 19.37 59.68 61.53
CA PRO A 7 19.79 59.10 60.29
C PRO A 7 18.64 59.01 59.27
N ARG A 8 18.96 59.31 58.03
CA ARG A 8 18.07 59.14 56.85
C ARG A 8 18.05 57.68 56.43
N LEU A 9 16.90 57.03 56.50
CA LEU A 9 16.65 55.73 55.88
C LEU A 9 16.56 55.91 54.34
N LEU A 10 17.46 55.24 53.61
CA LEU A 10 17.34 55.04 52.18
C LEU A 10 16.45 53.78 51.95
N ALA A 11 15.28 54.01 51.37
CA ALA A 11 14.45 52.93 50.93
C ALA A 11 14.99 52.40 49.57
N ALA A 12 15.51 51.19 49.56
CA ALA A 12 15.92 50.50 48.35
C ALA A 12 14.68 49.89 47.65
N LEU A 13 14.36 50.38 46.48
CA LEU A 13 13.28 49.90 45.62
C LEU A 13 13.82 48.68 44.84
N CYS A 14 13.48 47.46 45.28
CA CYS A 14 13.74 46.25 44.53
C CYS A 14 12.72 46.10 43.39
N VAL A 15 13.12 46.43 42.16
CA VAL A 15 12.38 46.10 40.96
C VAL A 15 12.58 44.61 40.62
N ALA A 16 11.57 43.80 40.91
CA ALA A 16 11.56 42.40 40.50
C ALA A 16 11.23 42.30 38.99
N LEU A 17 12.23 42.01 38.18
CA LEU A 17 12.10 41.74 36.76
C LEU A 17 11.55 40.31 36.55
N CYS A 18 10.24 40.11 36.39
CA CYS A 18 9.64 38.86 35.97
C CYS A 18 10.01 38.56 34.52
N ALA A 19 11.02 37.78 34.28
CA ALA A 19 11.30 37.22 32.96
C ALA A 19 10.23 36.18 32.61
N LEU A 20 9.30 36.52 31.70
CA LEU A 20 8.40 35.55 31.08
C LEU A 20 9.23 34.58 30.20
N VAL A 21 9.52 33.40 30.72
CA VAL A 21 10.05 32.33 29.90
C VAL A 21 8.92 31.76 29.05
N ALA A 22 8.89 32.15 27.78
CA ALA A 22 7.97 31.56 26.78
C ALA A 22 8.42 30.11 26.52
N LEU A 23 7.69 29.15 27.07
CA LEU A 23 7.87 27.75 26.75
C LEU A 23 7.50 27.51 25.28
N PRO A 24 8.36 26.82 24.48
CA PRO A 24 8.01 26.50 23.12
C PRO A 24 6.79 25.57 23.12
N SER A 25 5.70 26.00 22.47
CA SER A 25 4.54 25.16 22.23
C SER A 25 4.93 24.00 21.35
N VAL A 26 5.06 22.81 21.94
CA VAL A 26 5.26 21.57 21.17
C VAL A 26 3.98 21.30 20.40
N SER A 27 3.96 21.71 19.14
CA SER A 27 2.87 21.36 18.22
C SER A 27 2.86 19.87 18.06
N SER A 28 1.95 19.20 18.76
CA SER A 28 1.67 17.79 18.58
C SER A 28 1.02 17.62 17.20
N ALA A 29 1.85 17.43 16.18
CA ALA A 29 1.37 17.02 14.88
C ALA A 29 0.62 15.69 15.06
N ALA A 30 -0.71 15.74 15.04
CA ALA A 30 -1.58 14.59 15.17
C ALA A 30 -1.15 13.54 14.14
N ARG A 31 -0.49 12.48 14.56
CA ARG A 31 -0.17 11.34 13.72
C ARG A 31 -1.47 10.82 13.13
N LYS A 32 -1.64 11.02 11.84
CA LYS A 32 -2.79 10.53 11.10
C LYS A 32 -2.90 9.03 11.35
N ARG A 33 -3.89 8.63 12.15
CA ARG A 33 -4.09 7.23 12.57
C ARG A 33 -4.33 6.41 11.30
N VAL A 34 -3.38 5.57 10.93
CA VAL A 34 -3.54 4.64 9.82
C VAL A 34 -4.51 3.55 10.29
N LEU A 35 -5.73 3.57 9.75
CA LEU A 35 -6.73 2.56 10.06
C LEU A 35 -6.25 1.18 9.58
N PRO A 36 -6.54 0.10 10.33
CA PRO A 36 -6.23 -1.24 9.88
C PRO A 36 -6.99 -1.57 8.59
N CYS A 37 -6.40 -2.40 7.73
CA CYS A 37 -7.08 -2.90 6.54
C CYS A 37 -8.11 -3.95 6.96
N ALA A 38 -9.36 -3.78 6.52
CA ALA A 38 -10.43 -4.74 6.79
C ALA A 38 -10.35 -5.95 5.84
N ASN A 39 -10.92 -7.07 6.25
CA ASN A 39 -11.12 -8.28 5.45
C ASN A 39 -9.83 -8.89 4.88
N THR A 40 -8.71 -8.72 5.56
CA THR A 40 -7.41 -9.22 5.09
C THR A 40 -7.29 -10.73 5.17
N ASP A 41 -8.00 -11.36 6.10
CA ASP A 41 -7.93 -12.79 6.40
C ASP A 41 -9.16 -13.57 5.87
N VAL A 42 -10.00 -12.90 5.08
CA VAL A 42 -11.17 -13.52 4.45
C VAL A 42 -10.71 -14.35 3.26
N ALA A 43 -11.10 -15.63 3.23
CA ALA A 43 -10.86 -16.51 2.08
C ALA A 43 -11.65 -16.01 0.86
N PRO A 44 -11.01 -15.91 -0.33
CA PRO A 44 -11.70 -15.52 -1.54
C PRO A 44 -12.74 -16.55 -1.98
N ASN A 45 -13.88 -16.05 -2.44
CA ASN A 45 -14.92 -16.84 -3.09
C ASN A 45 -15.61 -15.96 -4.16
N PRO A 46 -16.44 -16.54 -5.04
CA PRO A 46 -17.08 -15.78 -6.13
C PRO A 46 -17.87 -14.54 -5.66
N GLY A 47 -18.44 -14.57 -4.45
CA GLY A 47 -19.25 -13.49 -3.91
C GLY A 47 -18.49 -12.35 -3.27
N ASN A 48 -17.20 -12.52 -2.95
CA ASN A 48 -16.44 -11.54 -2.18
C ASN A 48 -15.18 -10.97 -2.87
N LEU A 49 -14.95 -11.26 -4.16
CA LEU A 49 -13.72 -10.85 -4.86
C LEU A 49 -13.48 -9.34 -4.81
N ALA A 50 -14.52 -8.51 -4.83
CA ALA A 50 -14.38 -7.07 -4.69
C ALA A 50 -13.82 -6.66 -3.32
N THR A 51 -14.27 -7.31 -2.26
CA THR A 51 -13.81 -7.12 -0.88
C THR A 51 -12.35 -7.53 -0.73
N VAL A 52 -11.97 -8.68 -1.26
CA VAL A 52 -10.58 -9.18 -1.21
C VAL A 52 -9.64 -8.27 -2.01
N ARG A 53 -10.05 -7.81 -3.21
CA ARG A 53 -9.28 -6.81 -3.97
C ARG A 53 -9.05 -5.51 -3.18
N ALA A 54 -10.07 -5.04 -2.49
CA ALA A 54 -9.96 -3.84 -1.65
C ALA A 54 -8.99 -4.06 -0.48
N ALA A 55 -8.98 -5.24 0.13
CA ALA A 55 -8.04 -5.61 1.18
C ALA A 55 -6.58 -5.63 0.66
N VAL A 56 -6.30 -6.25 -0.49
CA VAL A 56 -4.97 -6.24 -1.13
C VAL A 56 -4.51 -4.81 -1.41
N LEU A 57 -5.36 -3.98 -2.02
CA LEU A 57 -5.03 -2.58 -2.30
C LEU A 57 -4.74 -1.78 -1.02
N CYS A 58 -5.52 -2.02 0.03
CA CYS A 58 -5.29 -1.38 1.33
C CYS A 58 -3.91 -1.76 1.89
N LEU A 59 -3.56 -3.04 1.88
CA LEU A 59 -2.27 -3.54 2.35
C LEU A 59 -1.11 -2.93 1.57
N HIS A 60 -1.17 -2.90 0.23
CA HIS A 60 -0.16 -2.26 -0.61
C HIS A 60 -0.02 -0.77 -0.27
N ASN A 61 -1.13 -0.06 -0.14
CA ASN A 61 -1.12 1.36 0.18
C ASN A 61 -0.66 1.66 1.60
N ARG A 62 -0.85 0.76 2.55
CA ARG A 62 -0.28 0.86 3.91
C ARG A 62 1.25 0.78 3.88
N GLU A 63 1.82 -0.18 3.13
CA GLU A 63 3.27 -0.30 2.93
C GLU A 63 3.87 0.93 2.25
N ARG A 64 3.17 1.46 1.25
CA ARG A 64 3.58 2.67 0.53
C ARG A 64 3.52 3.90 1.43
N ALA A 65 2.44 4.05 2.22
CA ALA A 65 2.28 5.17 3.16
C ALA A 65 3.37 5.20 4.23
N ALA A 66 3.76 4.02 4.76
CA ALA A 66 4.85 3.89 5.72
C ALA A 66 6.22 4.34 5.15
N ARG A 67 6.34 4.45 3.82
CA ARG A 67 7.56 4.88 3.09
C ARG A 67 7.37 6.21 2.36
N HIS A 68 6.33 6.97 2.68
CA HIS A 68 6.01 8.26 2.06
C HIS A 68 5.89 8.19 0.52
N LEU A 69 5.41 7.05 0.01
CA LEU A 69 5.18 6.84 -1.42
C LEU A 69 3.75 7.25 -1.80
N PRO A 70 3.53 7.75 -3.01
CA PRO A 70 2.20 8.03 -3.51
C PRO A 70 1.32 6.78 -3.52
N ARG A 71 0.03 6.94 -3.17
CA ARG A 71 -0.94 5.84 -3.17
C ARG A 71 -1.18 5.30 -4.58
N LEU A 72 -1.35 3.99 -4.67
CA LEU A 72 -1.90 3.32 -5.85
C LEU A 72 -3.42 3.50 -5.89
N ARG A 73 -3.96 3.74 -7.08
CA ARG A 73 -5.39 3.83 -7.34
C ARG A 73 -5.82 2.69 -8.26
N GLN A 74 -6.97 2.09 -8.00
CA GLN A 74 -7.51 1.08 -8.89
C GLN A 74 -7.76 1.64 -10.29
N HIS A 75 -7.44 0.83 -11.30
CA HIS A 75 -7.65 1.17 -12.70
C HIS A 75 -8.32 0.00 -13.44
N THR A 76 -9.51 0.24 -14.01
CA THR A 76 -10.36 -0.80 -14.60
C THR A 76 -9.66 -1.57 -15.71
N LYS A 77 -8.86 -0.90 -16.55
CA LYS A 77 -8.17 -1.54 -17.67
C LYS A 77 -7.06 -2.48 -17.19
N LEU A 78 -6.25 -2.07 -16.18
CA LEU A 78 -5.28 -2.95 -15.54
C LEU A 78 -5.99 -4.11 -14.85
N ARG A 79 -7.10 -3.87 -14.16
CA ARG A 79 -7.87 -4.92 -13.51
C ARG A 79 -8.37 -5.95 -14.53
N ARG A 80 -8.84 -5.52 -15.70
CA ARG A 80 -9.30 -6.44 -16.76
C ARG A 80 -8.15 -7.33 -17.27
N ALA A 81 -6.95 -6.78 -17.48
CA ALA A 81 -5.78 -7.56 -17.87
C ALA A 81 -5.41 -8.57 -16.78
N ALA A 82 -5.32 -8.13 -15.53
CA ALA A 82 -5.00 -8.95 -14.38
C ALA A 82 -6.04 -10.07 -14.13
N GLU A 83 -7.35 -9.76 -14.22
CA GLU A 83 -8.43 -10.77 -14.08
C GLU A 83 -8.34 -11.83 -15.19
N GLY A 84 -8.11 -11.39 -16.44
CA GLY A 84 -7.93 -12.33 -17.55
C GLY A 84 -6.74 -13.25 -17.34
N HIS A 85 -5.60 -12.72 -16.91
CA HIS A 85 -4.40 -13.54 -16.69
C HIS A 85 -4.56 -14.50 -15.51
N SER A 86 -5.15 -14.05 -14.38
CA SER A 86 -5.43 -14.97 -13.26
C SER A 86 -6.36 -16.10 -13.66
N ALA A 87 -7.40 -15.82 -14.46
CA ALA A 87 -8.32 -16.84 -14.94
C ALA A 87 -7.65 -17.80 -15.92
N ASP A 88 -6.79 -17.29 -16.79
CA ASP A 88 -6.05 -18.09 -17.76
C ASP A 88 -5.08 -19.05 -17.08
N MET A 89 -4.31 -18.58 -16.09
CA MET A 89 -3.41 -19.42 -15.28
C MET A 89 -4.15 -20.62 -14.65
N VAL A 90 -5.35 -20.36 -14.11
CA VAL A 90 -6.17 -21.43 -13.50
C VAL A 90 -6.70 -22.38 -14.56
N ALA A 91 -7.25 -21.85 -15.67
CA ALA A 91 -7.91 -22.65 -16.71
C ALA A 91 -6.93 -23.51 -17.52
N ALA A 92 -5.74 -22.98 -17.79
CA ALA A 92 -4.72 -23.65 -18.59
C ALA A 92 -3.64 -24.36 -17.73
N HIS A 93 -3.81 -24.38 -16.38
CA HIS A 93 -2.92 -25.07 -15.44
C HIS A 93 -1.44 -24.68 -15.56
N TYR A 94 -1.14 -23.39 -15.63
CA TYR A 94 0.23 -22.85 -15.62
C TYR A 94 0.38 -21.72 -14.61
N PHE A 95 1.64 -21.46 -14.21
CA PHE A 95 1.97 -20.33 -13.34
C PHE A 95 3.20 -19.60 -13.90
N SER A 96 2.97 -18.57 -14.68
CA SER A 96 4.02 -17.78 -15.35
C SER A 96 3.50 -16.37 -15.64
N HIS A 97 4.42 -15.40 -15.79
CA HIS A 97 4.14 -14.08 -16.31
C HIS A 97 3.71 -14.10 -17.78
N ASP A 98 4.23 -15.04 -18.56
CA ASP A 98 3.89 -15.22 -19.96
C ASP A 98 2.89 -16.38 -20.10
N ALA A 99 1.88 -16.19 -20.94
CA ALA A 99 0.92 -17.21 -21.27
C ALA A 99 1.55 -18.28 -22.20
N PRO A 100 1.00 -19.51 -22.25
CA PRO A 100 1.55 -20.59 -23.10
C PRO A 100 1.60 -20.26 -24.60
N ASP A 101 0.77 -19.32 -25.06
CA ASP A 101 0.76 -18.81 -26.45
C ASP A 101 1.82 -17.74 -26.72
N GLY A 102 2.65 -17.38 -25.70
CA GLY A 102 3.68 -16.35 -25.77
C GLY A 102 3.17 -14.95 -25.46
N THR A 103 1.89 -14.76 -25.18
CA THR A 103 1.34 -13.45 -24.79
C THR A 103 1.94 -12.97 -23.46
N ASP A 104 2.71 -11.90 -23.48
CA ASP A 104 3.34 -11.32 -22.29
C ASP A 104 2.42 -10.32 -21.53
N MET A 105 2.88 -9.87 -20.37
CA MET A 105 2.18 -8.87 -19.55
C MET A 105 1.93 -7.57 -20.32
N VAL A 106 2.90 -7.09 -21.08
CA VAL A 106 2.80 -5.82 -21.81
C VAL A 106 1.67 -5.90 -22.84
N GLU A 107 1.63 -6.98 -23.60
CA GLU A 107 0.61 -7.20 -24.62
C GLU A 107 -0.80 -7.30 -24.01
N ARG A 108 -0.96 -8.03 -22.91
CA ARG A 108 -2.23 -8.11 -22.17
C ARG A 108 -2.73 -6.73 -21.75
N ILE A 109 -1.84 -5.90 -21.17
CA ILE A 109 -2.18 -4.55 -20.70
C ILE A 109 -2.46 -3.60 -21.86
N LEU A 110 -1.74 -3.71 -22.97
CA LEU A 110 -2.00 -2.94 -24.20
C LEU A 110 -3.35 -3.30 -24.81
N ARG A 111 -3.66 -4.59 -24.94
CA ARG A 111 -4.98 -5.08 -25.40
C ARG A 111 -6.12 -4.59 -24.51
N ALA A 112 -5.92 -4.53 -23.20
CA ALA A 112 -6.87 -3.93 -22.26
C ALA A 112 -7.01 -2.41 -22.42
N GLY A 113 -6.07 -1.77 -23.13
CA GLY A 113 -6.10 -0.34 -23.48
C GLY A 113 -5.62 0.59 -22.37
N PHE A 114 -4.82 0.11 -21.40
CA PHE A 114 -4.26 0.96 -20.35
C PHE A 114 -3.14 1.84 -20.90
N ALA A 115 -2.17 1.27 -21.57
CA ALA A 115 -1.05 1.98 -22.17
C ALA A 115 -1.31 2.20 -23.66
N ARG A 116 -1.23 3.46 -24.11
CA ARG A 116 -1.32 3.86 -25.54
C ARG A 116 -0.27 4.94 -25.78
N GLY A 117 0.38 4.88 -26.93
CA GLY A 117 1.47 5.80 -27.26
C GLY A 117 2.73 5.56 -26.44
N ALA A 118 3.58 6.57 -26.31
CA ALA A 118 4.82 6.52 -25.54
C ALA A 118 4.62 7.00 -24.09
N GLY A 119 5.61 6.73 -23.22
CA GLY A 119 5.64 7.32 -21.88
C GLY A 119 4.85 6.56 -20.82
N TRP A 120 4.87 5.25 -20.83
CA TRP A 120 4.32 4.40 -19.76
C TRP A 120 5.41 3.53 -19.12
N SER A 121 5.13 3.04 -17.93
CA SER A 121 5.91 1.98 -17.26
C SER A 121 4.92 1.03 -16.59
N LEU A 122 5.21 -0.26 -16.69
CA LEU A 122 4.37 -1.36 -16.22
C LEU A 122 5.17 -2.28 -15.31
N GLY A 123 4.46 -3.09 -14.54
CA GLY A 123 5.00 -4.16 -13.72
C GLY A 123 3.89 -5.10 -13.31
N GLU A 124 4.24 -6.35 -13.03
CA GLU A 124 3.28 -7.37 -12.64
C GLU A 124 3.80 -8.17 -11.45
N ASN A 125 2.91 -8.52 -10.55
CA ASN A 125 3.11 -9.54 -9.53
C ASN A 125 2.05 -10.61 -9.70
N ILE A 126 2.45 -11.88 -9.68
CA ILE A 126 1.56 -13.03 -9.65
C ILE A 126 1.77 -13.82 -8.37
N ALA A 127 0.72 -14.44 -7.86
CA ALA A 127 0.75 -15.36 -6.74
C ALA A 127 -0.46 -16.29 -6.78
N TRP A 128 -0.36 -17.42 -6.12
CA TRP A 128 -1.49 -18.25 -5.79
C TRP A 128 -1.34 -18.81 -4.37
N GLY A 129 -2.44 -19.25 -3.81
CA GLY A 129 -2.46 -19.91 -2.52
C GLY A 129 -3.71 -20.76 -2.37
N SER A 130 -3.70 -21.69 -1.40
CA SER A 130 -4.83 -22.53 -1.06
C SER A 130 -5.17 -22.42 0.44
N GLY A 131 -6.43 -22.63 0.79
CA GLY A 131 -6.92 -22.47 2.15
C GLY A 131 -6.56 -21.11 2.74
N LYS A 132 -5.91 -21.09 3.89
CA LYS A 132 -5.48 -19.85 4.56
C LYS A 132 -4.46 -19.04 3.76
N LEU A 133 -3.64 -19.71 2.93
CA LEU A 133 -2.63 -19.04 2.11
C LEU A 133 -3.23 -18.24 0.95
N ALA A 134 -4.50 -18.46 0.63
CA ALA A 134 -5.21 -17.72 -0.41
C ALA A 134 -5.74 -16.34 0.06
N THR A 135 -5.60 -15.97 1.33
CA THR A 135 -6.11 -14.70 1.85
C THR A 135 -5.29 -13.49 1.38
N ALA A 136 -5.90 -12.30 1.35
CA ALA A 136 -5.22 -11.06 0.97
C ALA A 136 -3.96 -10.78 1.82
N ALA A 137 -4.00 -11.10 3.12
CA ALA A 137 -2.87 -10.93 4.03
C ALA A 137 -1.70 -11.82 3.64
N GLU A 138 -1.95 -13.10 3.35
CA GLU A 138 -0.91 -14.07 3.02
C GLU A 138 -0.27 -13.81 1.66
N ILE A 139 -1.09 -13.55 0.64
CA ILE A 139 -0.62 -13.15 -0.69
C ILE A 139 0.23 -11.88 -0.62
N HIS A 140 -0.25 -10.87 0.12
CA HIS A 140 0.53 -9.64 0.31
C HIS A 140 1.85 -9.91 1.05
N ARG A 141 1.84 -10.75 2.08
CA ARG A 141 3.05 -11.13 2.82
C ARG A 141 4.05 -11.85 1.92
N ALA A 142 3.60 -12.79 1.09
CA ALA A 142 4.43 -13.49 0.13
C ALA A 142 5.08 -12.52 -0.86
N TRP A 143 4.32 -11.60 -1.44
CA TRP A 143 4.86 -10.57 -2.33
C TRP A 143 5.86 -9.64 -1.64
N MET A 144 5.60 -9.22 -0.39
CA MET A 144 6.54 -8.38 0.36
C MET A 144 7.80 -9.12 0.80
N GLY A 145 7.74 -10.45 0.93
CA GLY A 145 8.89 -11.31 1.19
C GLY A 145 9.80 -11.56 -0.03
N SER A 146 9.28 -11.33 -1.25
CA SER A 146 10.04 -11.49 -2.49
C SER A 146 10.61 -10.15 -2.96
N PRO A 147 11.94 -10.04 -3.18
CA PRO A 147 12.55 -8.76 -3.57
C PRO A 147 11.96 -8.15 -4.84
N GLY A 148 11.70 -8.95 -5.89
CA GLY A 148 11.13 -8.48 -7.17
C GLY A 148 9.70 -7.99 -7.01
N HIS A 149 8.84 -8.78 -6.36
CA HIS A 149 7.44 -8.40 -6.12
C HIS A 149 7.33 -7.17 -5.22
N ARG A 150 8.14 -7.12 -4.17
CA ARG A 150 8.22 -5.95 -3.27
C ARG A 150 8.65 -4.70 -4.02
N ALA A 151 9.61 -4.79 -4.94
CA ALA A 151 10.06 -3.67 -5.74
C ALA A 151 8.91 -3.08 -6.58
N ASN A 152 8.06 -3.90 -7.18
CA ASN A 152 6.87 -3.43 -7.89
C ASN A 152 5.88 -2.71 -6.96
N ILE A 153 5.55 -3.29 -5.79
CA ILE A 153 4.65 -2.67 -4.81
C ILE A 153 5.17 -1.31 -4.35
N LEU A 154 6.48 -1.16 -4.19
CA LEU A 154 7.12 0.04 -3.66
C LEU A 154 7.66 1.00 -4.73
N ARG A 155 7.53 0.67 -6.01
CA ARG A 155 8.01 1.53 -7.09
C ARG A 155 7.35 2.90 -7.06
N ARG A 156 8.19 3.95 -6.92
CA ARG A 156 7.73 5.32 -6.66
C ARG A 156 6.88 5.89 -7.79
N GLU A 157 7.19 5.50 -9.02
CA GLU A 157 6.53 6.00 -10.22
C GLU A 157 5.11 5.48 -10.41
N PHE A 158 4.81 4.28 -9.93
CA PHE A 158 3.50 3.69 -10.12
C PHE A 158 2.39 4.48 -9.40
N ARG A 159 1.27 4.67 -10.11
CA ARG A 159 0.06 5.38 -9.65
C ARG A 159 -1.20 4.54 -9.77
N ALA A 160 -1.22 3.65 -10.75
CA ALA A 160 -2.35 2.79 -11.04
C ALA A 160 -2.04 1.34 -10.71
N ILE A 161 -3.07 0.59 -10.31
CA ILE A 161 -3.01 -0.84 -10.09
C ILE A 161 -4.31 -1.49 -10.55
N GLY A 162 -4.21 -2.65 -11.15
CA GLY A 162 -5.32 -3.58 -11.37
C GLY A 162 -5.04 -4.86 -10.60
N ILE A 163 -5.99 -5.33 -9.81
CA ILE A 163 -5.88 -6.59 -9.08
C ILE A 163 -6.90 -7.55 -9.65
N GLY A 164 -6.43 -8.62 -10.26
CA GLY A 164 -7.20 -9.77 -10.74
C GLY A 164 -7.15 -10.88 -9.70
N ILE A 165 -8.28 -11.57 -9.51
CA ILE A 165 -8.39 -12.75 -8.66
C ILE A 165 -9.27 -13.76 -9.37
N ALA A 166 -8.76 -14.97 -9.58
CA ALA A 166 -9.52 -16.13 -10.02
C ALA A 166 -9.61 -17.16 -8.88
N ILE A 167 -10.79 -17.74 -8.70
CA ILE A 167 -10.95 -18.87 -7.79
C ILE A 167 -10.35 -20.10 -8.47
N GLY A 168 -9.52 -20.82 -7.74
CA GLY A 168 -8.74 -21.95 -8.20
C GLY A 168 -7.23 -21.68 -8.14
N ALA A 169 -6.47 -22.74 -8.21
CA ALA A 169 -5.02 -22.72 -8.27
C ALA A 169 -4.54 -23.29 -9.62
N PRO A 170 -3.36 -22.88 -10.10
CA PRO A 170 -2.80 -23.37 -11.37
C PRO A 170 -2.28 -24.83 -11.25
N VAL A 171 -2.25 -25.37 -10.03
CA VAL A 171 -1.79 -26.73 -9.71
C VAL A 171 -2.77 -27.40 -8.75
N ALA A 172 -2.66 -28.71 -8.57
CA ALA A 172 -3.45 -29.45 -7.59
C ALA A 172 -3.21 -28.95 -6.16
N THR A 173 -4.25 -28.87 -5.34
CA THR A 173 -4.24 -28.30 -3.98
C THR A 173 -4.71 -29.27 -2.89
N ASP A 174 -4.67 -30.57 -3.17
CA ASP A 174 -5.10 -31.65 -2.24
C ASP A 174 -6.50 -31.40 -1.64
N GLY A 175 -7.42 -30.92 -2.49
CA GLY A 175 -8.82 -30.65 -2.11
C GLY A 175 -9.06 -29.32 -1.39
N LEU A 176 -8.05 -28.47 -1.20
CA LEU A 176 -8.24 -27.14 -0.64
C LEU A 176 -8.67 -26.14 -1.72
N ASP A 177 -9.61 -25.26 -1.35
CA ASP A 177 -9.98 -24.12 -2.21
C ASP A 177 -8.76 -23.22 -2.44
N GLY A 178 -8.49 -22.92 -3.70
CA GLY A 178 -7.38 -22.06 -4.12
C GLY A 178 -7.87 -20.71 -4.66
N ALA A 179 -6.94 -19.76 -4.73
CA ALA A 179 -7.12 -18.53 -5.50
C ALA A 179 -5.80 -18.09 -6.12
N THR A 180 -5.88 -17.62 -7.36
CA THR A 180 -4.77 -17.10 -8.16
C THR A 180 -4.94 -15.59 -8.32
N TYR A 181 -3.85 -14.87 -8.13
CA TYR A 181 -3.80 -13.42 -8.08
C TYR A 181 -2.82 -12.87 -9.11
N THR A 182 -3.23 -11.80 -9.77
CA THR A 182 -2.36 -10.94 -10.57
C THR A 182 -2.53 -9.50 -10.12
N ALA A 183 -1.44 -8.79 -9.94
CA ALA A 183 -1.43 -7.35 -9.69
C ALA A 183 -0.63 -6.65 -10.78
N ASP A 184 -1.33 -5.97 -11.69
CA ASP A 184 -0.74 -5.16 -12.75
C ASP A 184 -0.57 -3.72 -12.26
N PHE A 185 0.65 -3.22 -12.32
CA PHE A 185 0.99 -1.85 -11.92
C PHE A 185 1.26 -1.00 -13.15
N GLY A 186 0.98 0.29 -13.06
CA GLY A 186 1.27 1.18 -14.16
C GLY A 186 1.33 2.66 -13.82
N VAL A 187 2.03 3.39 -14.70
CA VAL A 187 1.99 4.84 -14.80
C VAL A 187 1.94 5.23 -16.29
N ARG A 188 1.21 6.30 -16.60
CA ARG A 188 1.21 6.98 -17.90
C ARG A 188 1.73 8.40 -17.69
N ARG A 189 2.60 8.83 -18.55
CA ARG A 189 3.17 10.20 -18.60
C ARG A 189 2.53 10.99 -19.72
#